data_a1e88f17480f2cf8ada31492a4227237
#
_entry.id   a1e88f17480f2cf8ada31492a4227237
#
_cell.length_a   1.000
_cell.length_b   1.000
_cell.length_c   1.000
_cell.angle_alpha   90.00
_cell.angle_beta   90.00
_cell.angle_gamma   90.00
#
_symmetry.space_group_name_H-M   'P 1'
#
loop_
_entity.id
_entity.type
_entity.pdbx_description
1 polymer ?
#
loop_
_entity_poly.entity_id
_entity_poly.type
_entity_poly.pdbx_seq_one_letter_code
_entity_poly.pdbx_strand_id
1 'polypeptide(L)'
;MSWRRRGIGAVAVVLALLGGLGVVHTGTVTAQRPADAPRFQVDPQWPKPLPHGWVMGQAGGVAVDRHDHVWVIQRPRTITAGTPAPPVLVFDADGNLLRSWGGPGAGYDWPLTEHGMFVDHQDFVWIAGSGQKDHQILKFTAAGKFLLQIGKAGVTGGDGDTAHLGSPANVTVDPATNEVFVADGYKNHRVIVFDAQTGAYKRHWGANGRPPGQPGVKPFDNPVHCVRLAKDGLLYVCDRTNNRIQVFKKDGTFVKELVVAAATRGGGSAWDADLSHDTPQAWLYDADGENDHVWTLTRHDGQVVGKLGQSGRAPGEFRAIHNLAVDSKGNLYTTEVGQGKRAQKFTFKGFGAGG
;
A
#
# COMPACT_ATOMS: atom_id res chain seq x y z
N MET A 1 -31.22 -66.81 69.28
CA MET A 1 -31.98 -65.60 68.93
C MET A 1 -31.39 -64.43 69.67
N SER A 2 -30.38 -63.78 69.17
CA SER A 2 -29.84 -62.56 69.80
C SER A 2 -29.13 -61.74 68.73
N TRP A 3 -29.59 -60.59 68.56
CA TRP A 3 -29.08 -59.55 67.65
C TRP A 3 -27.83 -58.93 68.28
N ARG A 4 -26.76 -58.84 67.49
CA ARG A 4 -25.63 -57.98 67.86
C ARG A 4 -25.54 -56.83 66.80
N ARG A 5 -25.75 -55.65 67.29
CA ARG A 5 -25.45 -54.41 66.55
C ARG A 5 -23.97 -54.16 66.55
N ARG A 6 -23.39 -53.87 65.38
CA ARG A 6 -22.05 -53.33 65.25
C ARG A 6 -22.18 -51.86 64.85
N GLY A 7 -21.63 -50.99 65.63
CA GLY A 7 -21.58 -49.60 65.43
C GLY A 7 -20.58 -49.23 64.31
N ILE A 8 -20.98 -48.27 63.47
CA ILE A 8 -20.14 -47.66 62.43
C ILE A 8 -19.68 -46.34 63.01
N GLY A 9 -18.39 -46.16 63.19
CA GLY A 9 -17.79 -44.90 63.58
C GLY A 9 -17.73 -43.96 62.37
N ALA A 10 -18.29 -42.80 62.59
CA ALA A 10 -18.19 -41.69 61.57
C ALA A 10 -16.85 -40.98 61.82
N VAL A 11 -16.02 -40.97 60.74
CA VAL A 11 -14.84 -40.11 60.66
C VAL A 11 -15.29 -38.80 60.02
N ALA A 12 -15.24 -37.74 60.81
CA ALA A 12 -15.46 -36.41 60.32
C ALA A 12 -14.18 -35.89 59.65
N VAL A 13 -14.19 -35.73 58.34
CA VAL A 13 -13.15 -35.01 57.59
C VAL A 13 -13.48 -33.53 57.58
N VAL A 14 -12.71 -32.74 58.28
CA VAL A 14 -12.79 -31.27 58.24
C VAL A 14 -12.03 -30.80 57.00
N LEU A 15 -12.74 -30.39 55.96
CA LEU A 15 -12.18 -29.67 54.78
C LEU A 15 -12.03 -28.19 55.11
N ALA A 16 -10.81 -27.75 55.36
CA ALA A 16 -10.48 -26.33 55.45
C ALA A 16 -10.47 -25.72 54.04
N LEU A 17 -11.48 -24.94 53.69
CA LEU A 17 -11.53 -24.09 52.50
C LEU A 17 -10.66 -22.85 52.76
N LEU A 18 -9.42 -22.86 52.25
CA LEU A 18 -8.61 -21.66 52.09
C LEU A 18 -9.12 -20.88 50.87
N GLY A 19 -9.95 -19.88 51.10
CA GLY A 19 -10.37 -18.92 50.11
C GLY A 19 -9.21 -18.00 49.77
N GLY A 20 -8.47 -18.33 48.70
CA GLY A 20 -7.52 -17.39 48.08
C GLY A 20 -8.28 -16.35 47.25
N LEU A 21 -8.41 -15.15 47.77
CA LEU A 21 -8.80 -13.98 46.97
C LEU A 21 -7.68 -13.68 45.98
N GLY A 22 -7.81 -14.25 44.77
CA GLY A 22 -6.98 -13.89 43.64
C GLY A 22 -7.33 -12.46 43.23
N VAL A 23 -6.48 -11.48 43.53
CA VAL A 23 -6.53 -10.16 43.00
C VAL A 23 -6.20 -10.27 41.50
N VAL A 24 -7.23 -10.24 40.66
CA VAL A 24 -7.04 -10.11 39.24
C VAL A 24 -6.54 -8.67 38.97
N HIS A 25 -5.23 -8.54 38.83
CA HIS A 25 -4.64 -7.33 38.31
C HIS A 25 -5.01 -7.25 36.82
N THR A 26 -6.08 -6.50 36.51
CA THR A 26 -6.32 -6.02 35.16
C THR A 26 -5.27 -4.94 34.87
N GLY A 27 -4.05 -5.37 34.56
CA GLY A 27 -3.05 -4.50 33.97
C GLY A 27 -3.58 -4.06 32.62
N THR A 28 -3.97 -2.79 32.49
CA THR A 28 -4.06 -2.14 31.19
C THR A 28 -2.67 -2.24 30.58
N VAL A 29 -2.50 -3.14 29.61
CA VAL A 29 -1.34 -3.17 28.74
C VAL A 29 -1.46 -1.91 27.87
N THR A 30 -0.96 -0.79 28.38
CA THR A 30 -0.60 0.34 27.52
C THR A 30 0.49 -0.21 26.61
N ALA A 31 0.16 -0.44 25.34
CA ALA A 31 1.14 -0.78 24.32
C ALA A 31 2.20 0.32 24.36
N GLN A 32 3.35 0.01 24.95
CA GLN A 32 4.48 0.91 24.99
C GLN A 32 4.94 1.05 23.55
N ARG A 33 4.79 2.25 22.98
CA ARG A 33 5.33 2.54 21.63
C ARG A 33 6.79 2.09 21.64
N PRO A 34 7.24 1.31 20.64
CA PRO A 34 8.65 0.97 20.56
C PRO A 34 9.46 2.27 20.61
N ALA A 35 10.48 2.32 21.44
CA ALA A 35 11.35 3.49 21.60
C ALA A 35 12.01 3.94 20.29
N ASP A 36 11.88 3.13 19.24
CA ASP A 36 12.58 3.23 17.96
C ASP A 36 11.64 3.52 16.77
N ALA A 37 10.41 4.02 16.99
CA ALA A 37 9.52 4.36 15.88
C ALA A 37 10.10 5.49 15.01
N PRO A 38 9.99 5.41 13.67
CA PRO A 38 10.49 6.44 12.76
C PRO A 38 9.74 7.76 12.95
N ARG A 39 10.49 8.87 12.91
CA ARG A 39 9.98 10.23 13.03
C ARG A 39 10.16 10.98 11.74
N PHE A 40 9.18 11.82 11.40
CA PHE A 40 9.16 12.59 10.17
C PHE A 40 8.87 14.06 10.45
N GLN A 41 9.36 14.92 9.56
CA GLN A 41 9.04 16.33 9.51
C GLN A 41 8.70 16.72 8.08
N VAL A 42 7.54 17.34 7.87
CA VAL A 42 7.18 17.83 6.54
C VAL A 42 8.19 18.86 6.04
N ASP A 43 8.54 18.76 4.77
CA ASP A 43 9.28 19.79 4.03
C ASP A 43 8.26 20.69 3.30
N PRO A 44 7.97 21.89 3.82
CA PRO A 44 6.95 22.74 3.24
C PRO A 44 7.36 23.36 1.89
N GLN A 45 8.62 23.22 1.48
CA GLN A 45 9.15 23.75 0.23
C GLN A 45 9.27 22.70 -0.87
N TRP A 46 8.92 21.44 -0.59
CA TRP A 46 8.96 20.37 -1.57
C TRP A 46 7.53 20.04 -2.08
N PRO A 47 7.34 19.86 -3.40
CA PRO A 47 8.26 20.20 -4.49
C PRO A 47 8.35 21.71 -4.70
N LYS A 48 9.40 22.17 -5.36
CA LYS A 48 9.54 23.56 -5.76
C LYS A 48 8.48 23.92 -6.80
N PRO A 49 8.13 25.20 -6.95
CA PRO A 49 7.18 25.64 -7.97
C PRO A 49 7.53 25.09 -9.36
N LEU A 50 6.53 24.59 -10.06
CA LEU A 50 6.72 24.05 -11.40
C LEU A 50 7.01 25.17 -12.39
N PRO A 51 7.86 24.93 -13.43
CA PRO A 51 8.15 25.91 -14.47
C PRO A 51 6.92 26.19 -15.33
N HIS A 52 6.99 27.22 -16.15
CA HIS A 52 5.95 27.60 -17.12
C HIS A 52 4.57 27.89 -16.53
N GLY A 53 4.48 28.17 -15.23
CA GLY A 53 3.18 28.33 -14.55
C GLY A 53 2.33 27.07 -14.50
N TRP A 54 2.94 25.92 -14.63
CA TRP A 54 2.24 24.63 -14.57
C TRP A 54 1.61 24.38 -13.19
N VAL A 55 0.48 23.72 -13.24
CA VAL A 55 -0.29 23.30 -12.05
C VAL A 55 -0.39 21.77 -12.04
N MET A 56 -0.15 21.16 -10.88
CA MET A 56 -0.37 19.74 -10.66
C MET A 56 -1.86 19.45 -10.39
N GLY A 57 -2.39 18.45 -11.05
CA GLY A 57 -3.71 17.90 -10.78
C GLY A 57 -3.72 16.89 -9.65
N GLN A 58 -4.75 16.05 -9.63
CA GLN A 58 -4.77 14.91 -8.71
C GLN A 58 -3.54 14.03 -8.97
N ALA A 59 -2.69 13.86 -7.95
CA ALA A 59 -1.52 13.01 -8.04
C ALA A 59 -1.91 11.57 -7.68
N GLY A 60 -1.94 10.71 -8.70
CA GLY A 60 -2.44 9.34 -8.61
C GLY A 60 -1.41 8.33 -8.15
N GLY A 61 -0.12 8.64 -8.23
CA GLY A 61 0.94 7.72 -7.81
C GLY A 61 2.27 8.41 -7.60
N VAL A 62 3.12 7.80 -6.79
CA VAL A 62 4.51 8.20 -6.53
C VAL A 62 5.41 6.98 -6.51
N ALA A 63 6.61 7.12 -7.03
CA ALA A 63 7.69 6.14 -6.94
C ALA A 63 9.02 6.85 -6.69
N VAL A 64 9.97 6.16 -6.08
CA VAL A 64 11.35 6.61 -5.96
C VAL A 64 12.24 5.63 -6.70
N ASP A 65 13.13 6.13 -7.56
CA ASP A 65 14.07 5.30 -8.27
C ASP A 65 15.35 5.05 -7.45
N ARG A 66 16.25 4.20 -7.95
CA ARG A 66 17.52 3.86 -7.30
C ARG A 66 18.51 5.03 -7.15
N HIS A 67 18.20 6.18 -7.75
CA HIS A 67 18.97 7.43 -7.69
C HIS A 67 18.33 8.46 -6.75
N ASP A 68 17.30 8.07 -6.00
CA ASP A 68 16.48 8.94 -5.16
C ASP A 68 15.73 10.05 -5.95
N HIS A 69 15.51 9.85 -7.26
CA HIS A 69 14.58 10.72 -7.97
C HIS A 69 13.13 10.33 -7.64
N VAL A 70 12.31 11.33 -7.42
CA VAL A 70 10.90 11.16 -7.05
C VAL A 70 10.03 11.33 -8.29
N TRP A 71 9.37 10.27 -8.67
CA TRP A 71 8.49 10.21 -9.82
C TRP A 71 7.05 10.36 -9.36
N VAL A 72 6.33 11.30 -9.95
CA VAL A 72 4.91 11.56 -9.66
C VAL A 72 4.12 11.40 -10.94
N ILE A 73 3.06 10.58 -10.91
CA ILE A 73 2.07 10.56 -11.96
C ILE A 73 0.83 11.32 -11.49
N GLN A 74 0.38 12.29 -12.31
CA GLN A 74 -0.75 13.13 -12.00
C GLN A 74 -1.77 13.13 -13.14
N ARG A 75 -2.97 13.63 -12.88
CA ARG A 75 -4.12 13.65 -13.76
C ARG A 75 -4.34 15.06 -14.32
N PRO A 76 -3.75 15.45 -15.47
CA PRO A 76 -3.88 16.80 -16.03
C PRO A 76 -5.33 17.22 -16.26
N ARG A 77 -6.19 16.25 -16.58
CA ARG A 77 -7.63 16.48 -16.84
C ARG A 77 -8.43 16.95 -15.61
N THR A 78 -7.83 16.87 -14.42
CA THR A 78 -8.47 17.35 -13.18
C THR A 78 -8.18 18.81 -12.86
N ILE A 79 -7.38 19.48 -13.70
CA ILE A 79 -7.11 20.91 -13.61
C ILE A 79 -8.24 21.68 -14.28
N THR A 80 -8.83 22.59 -13.52
CA THR A 80 -9.93 23.45 -13.96
C THR A 80 -9.49 24.89 -14.20
N ALA A 81 -8.30 25.28 -13.73
CA ALA A 81 -7.72 26.62 -13.90
C ALA A 81 -6.18 26.54 -13.93
N GLY A 82 -5.54 27.32 -14.77
CA GLY A 82 -4.10 27.30 -15.00
C GLY A 82 -3.68 26.32 -16.11
N THR A 83 -2.37 26.21 -16.33
CA THR A 83 -1.79 25.33 -17.35
C THR A 83 -1.48 23.97 -16.72
N PRO A 84 -2.11 22.86 -17.14
CA PRO A 84 -1.80 21.55 -16.60
C PRO A 84 -0.34 21.16 -16.87
N ALA A 85 0.35 20.61 -15.85
CA ALA A 85 1.62 19.96 -16.05
C ALA A 85 1.47 18.66 -16.86
N PRO A 86 2.52 18.14 -17.52
CA PRO A 86 2.52 16.80 -18.11
C PRO A 86 2.19 15.71 -17.07
N PRO A 87 1.64 14.56 -17.48
CA PRO A 87 1.23 13.49 -16.55
C PRO A 87 2.34 12.96 -15.67
N VAL A 88 3.54 12.80 -16.18
CA VAL A 88 4.71 12.31 -15.43
C VAL A 88 5.64 13.46 -15.13
N LEU A 89 5.96 13.63 -13.84
CA LEU A 89 6.89 14.62 -13.32
C LEU A 89 7.98 13.89 -12.53
N VAL A 90 9.24 14.29 -12.73
CA VAL A 90 10.38 13.71 -12.03
C VAL A 90 11.14 14.80 -11.30
N PHE A 91 11.31 14.64 -10.01
CA PHE A 91 11.99 15.60 -9.13
C PHE A 91 13.27 14.99 -8.57
N ASP A 92 14.26 15.85 -8.25
CA ASP A 92 15.31 15.46 -7.34
C ASP A 92 14.82 15.48 -5.88
N ALA A 93 15.67 15.03 -4.97
CA ALA A 93 15.35 15.02 -3.54
C ALA A 93 15.13 16.43 -2.94
N ASP A 94 15.64 17.49 -3.60
CA ASP A 94 15.47 18.89 -3.20
C ASP A 94 14.24 19.56 -3.83
N GLY A 95 13.46 18.80 -4.62
CA GLY A 95 12.21 19.23 -5.23
C GLY A 95 12.34 19.97 -6.55
N ASN A 96 13.54 20.03 -7.17
CA ASN A 96 13.68 20.58 -8.51
C ASN A 96 13.11 19.62 -9.54
N LEU A 97 12.34 20.14 -10.50
CA LEU A 97 11.84 19.34 -11.63
C LEU A 97 13.00 19.02 -12.58
N LEU A 98 13.31 17.74 -12.74
CA LEU A 98 14.36 17.23 -13.62
C LEU A 98 13.84 16.95 -15.03
N ARG A 99 12.65 16.39 -15.14
CA ARG A 99 12.00 16.05 -16.42
C ARG A 99 10.50 15.90 -16.28
N SER A 100 9.81 15.96 -17.42
CA SER A 100 8.38 15.71 -17.52
C SER A 100 8.02 15.15 -18.87
N TRP A 101 7.04 14.26 -18.93
CA TRP A 101 6.55 13.62 -20.14
C TRP A 101 5.20 12.93 -19.93
N GLY A 102 4.69 12.24 -20.94
CA GLY A 102 3.51 11.39 -20.88
C GLY A 102 2.29 11.97 -21.57
N GLY A 103 1.24 11.19 -21.62
CA GLY A 103 0.01 11.46 -22.34
C GLY A 103 -0.19 10.52 -23.53
N PRO A 104 -1.28 10.66 -24.28
CA PRO A 104 -1.58 9.87 -25.45
C PRO A 104 -0.45 9.89 -26.48
N GLY A 105 -0.15 8.74 -27.10
CA GLY A 105 0.89 8.59 -28.10
C GLY A 105 0.61 7.41 -29.04
N ALA A 106 1.51 7.17 -29.96
CA ALA A 106 1.36 6.10 -30.93
C ALA A 106 1.75 4.73 -30.35
N GLY A 107 0.94 3.71 -30.62
CA GLY A 107 1.25 2.32 -30.30
C GLY A 107 0.87 1.86 -28.88
N TYR A 108 0.23 2.70 -28.08
CA TYR A 108 -0.26 2.34 -26.75
C TYR A 108 -1.53 3.10 -26.36
N ASP A 109 -2.25 2.57 -25.39
CA ASP A 109 -3.45 3.17 -24.82
C ASP A 109 -3.10 3.90 -23.52
N TRP A 110 -2.93 5.25 -23.55
CA TRP A 110 -2.71 6.02 -22.32
C TRP A 110 -3.94 5.98 -21.43
N PRO A 111 -3.78 5.74 -20.10
CA PRO A 111 -4.92 5.63 -19.20
C PRO A 111 -5.74 6.92 -19.14
N LEU A 112 -7.06 6.76 -19.05
CA LEU A 112 -8.00 7.86 -18.84
C LEU A 112 -7.95 8.38 -17.40
N THR A 113 -7.58 7.54 -16.46
CA THR A 113 -7.39 7.89 -15.04
C THR A 113 -6.05 7.33 -14.60
N GLU A 114 -5.03 8.14 -14.74
CA GLU A 114 -3.67 7.81 -14.30
C GLU A 114 -3.71 7.40 -12.82
N HIS A 115 -3.00 6.29 -12.49
CA HIS A 115 -3.06 5.73 -11.15
C HIS A 115 -1.67 5.31 -10.64
N GLY A 116 -1.44 4.04 -10.33
CA GLY A 116 -0.18 3.58 -9.79
C GLY A 116 1.00 3.74 -10.75
N MET A 117 2.16 3.99 -10.20
CA MET A 117 3.42 4.12 -10.91
C MET A 117 4.51 3.37 -10.16
N PHE A 118 5.43 2.75 -10.89
CA PHE A 118 6.61 2.10 -10.35
C PHE A 118 7.81 2.33 -11.27
N VAL A 119 9.00 2.50 -10.70
CA VAL A 119 10.26 2.53 -11.46
C VAL A 119 11.07 1.31 -11.06
N ASP A 120 11.39 0.47 -12.03
CA ASP A 120 12.08 -0.79 -11.75
C ASP A 120 13.60 -0.63 -11.66
N HIS A 121 14.29 -1.72 -11.30
CA HIS A 121 15.74 -1.78 -11.13
C HIS A 121 16.55 -1.50 -12.40
N GLN A 122 15.90 -1.47 -13.55
CA GLN A 122 16.48 -1.15 -14.87
C GLN A 122 16.10 0.28 -15.33
N ASP A 123 15.52 1.09 -14.45
CA ASP A 123 14.99 2.43 -14.70
C ASP A 123 13.84 2.46 -15.73
N PHE A 124 13.12 1.33 -15.91
CA PHE A 124 11.88 1.35 -16.68
C PHE A 124 10.71 1.81 -15.81
N VAL A 125 9.84 2.60 -16.41
CA VAL A 125 8.68 3.21 -15.75
C VAL A 125 7.43 2.43 -16.11
N TRP A 126 6.74 1.93 -15.10
CA TRP A 126 5.49 1.23 -15.22
C TRP A 126 4.33 2.11 -14.77
N ILE A 127 3.25 2.15 -15.54
CA ILE A 127 2.10 2.99 -15.30
C ILE A 127 0.84 2.15 -15.37
N ALA A 128 -0.03 2.28 -14.36
CA ALA A 128 -1.35 1.69 -14.30
C ALA A 128 -2.44 2.76 -14.44
N GLY A 129 -3.64 2.34 -14.79
CA GLY A 129 -4.81 3.20 -14.87
C GLY A 129 -6.04 2.57 -14.24
N SER A 130 -6.81 3.35 -13.47
CA SER A 130 -7.99 2.87 -12.72
C SER A 130 -9.33 3.27 -13.33
N GLY A 131 -9.34 3.96 -14.46
CA GLY A 131 -10.57 4.33 -15.14
C GLY A 131 -11.37 3.14 -15.64
N GLN A 132 -12.66 3.34 -15.88
CA GLN A 132 -13.59 2.24 -16.26
C GLN A 132 -13.17 1.47 -17.54
N LYS A 133 -12.33 2.08 -18.37
CA LYS A 133 -11.78 1.47 -19.59
C LYS A 133 -10.27 1.28 -19.55
N ASP A 134 -9.63 1.58 -18.43
CA ASP A 134 -8.19 1.45 -18.27
C ASP A 134 -7.87 0.01 -17.85
N HIS A 135 -7.79 -0.90 -18.81
CA HIS A 135 -7.57 -2.33 -18.59
C HIS A 135 -6.17 -2.76 -19.06
N GLN A 136 -5.20 -1.86 -18.91
CA GLN A 136 -3.81 -2.06 -19.33
C GLN A 136 -2.83 -1.49 -18.31
N ILE A 137 -1.61 -2.02 -18.35
CA ILE A 137 -0.42 -1.39 -17.77
C ILE A 137 0.57 -1.09 -18.90
N LEU A 138 1.31 -0.01 -18.75
CA LEU A 138 2.27 0.48 -19.74
C LEU A 138 3.68 0.47 -19.19
N LYS A 139 4.67 0.13 -20.01
CA LYS A 139 6.10 0.22 -19.71
C LYS A 139 6.78 1.20 -20.64
N PHE A 140 7.59 2.10 -20.04
CA PHE A 140 8.37 3.11 -20.75
C PHE A 140 9.83 3.09 -20.29
N THR A 141 10.72 3.67 -21.10
CA THR A 141 12.03 4.10 -20.60
C THR A 141 11.87 5.30 -19.66
N ALA A 142 12.90 5.63 -18.89
CA ALA A 142 12.92 6.84 -18.05
C ALA A 142 12.73 8.16 -18.86
N ALA A 143 13.02 8.14 -20.16
CA ALA A 143 12.82 9.27 -21.07
C ALA A 143 11.42 9.31 -21.72
N GLY A 144 10.51 8.38 -21.36
CA GLY A 144 9.15 8.32 -21.87
C GLY A 144 8.99 7.62 -23.22
N LYS A 145 10.00 6.85 -23.71
CA LYS A 145 9.83 6.02 -24.89
C LYS A 145 9.03 4.77 -24.54
N PHE A 146 7.91 4.54 -25.22
CA PHE A 146 7.08 3.35 -25.06
C PHE A 146 7.83 2.06 -25.37
N LEU A 147 7.61 1.02 -24.57
CA LEU A 147 8.25 -0.29 -24.70
C LEU A 147 7.26 -1.45 -24.76
N LEU A 148 6.25 -1.48 -23.88
CA LEU A 148 5.33 -2.60 -23.73
C LEU A 148 3.98 -2.14 -23.18
N GLN A 149 2.92 -2.75 -23.66
CA GLN A 149 1.57 -2.72 -23.06
C GLN A 149 1.14 -4.14 -22.74
N ILE A 150 0.63 -4.36 -21.52
CA ILE A 150 -0.04 -5.60 -21.10
C ILE A 150 -1.51 -5.27 -20.86
N GLY A 151 -2.40 -6.07 -21.45
CA GLY A 151 -3.82 -5.77 -21.48
C GLY A 151 -4.20 -4.80 -22.61
N LYS A 152 -5.45 -4.34 -22.64
CA LYS A 152 -6.00 -3.49 -23.69
C LYS A 152 -7.10 -2.61 -23.16
N ALA A 153 -7.08 -1.33 -23.51
CA ALA A 153 -8.14 -0.39 -23.13
C ALA A 153 -9.52 -0.86 -23.58
N GLY A 154 -10.49 -0.82 -22.68
CA GLY A 154 -11.87 -1.19 -22.95
C GLY A 154 -12.15 -2.69 -23.03
N VAL A 155 -11.15 -3.57 -22.85
CA VAL A 155 -11.32 -5.02 -22.91
C VAL A 155 -10.94 -5.66 -21.58
N THR A 156 -11.88 -6.37 -20.96
CA THR A 156 -11.67 -7.13 -19.71
C THR A 156 -12.52 -8.40 -19.74
N GLY A 157 -12.02 -9.49 -19.14
CA GLY A 157 -12.71 -10.78 -19.05
C GLY A 157 -12.95 -11.26 -17.61
N GLY A 158 -12.69 -10.42 -16.59
CA GLY A 158 -12.87 -10.74 -15.17
C GLY A 158 -11.69 -11.47 -14.55
N ASP A 159 -11.88 -11.99 -13.33
CA ASP A 159 -10.83 -12.53 -12.47
C ASP A 159 -10.07 -13.73 -13.05
N GLY A 160 -10.70 -14.51 -13.91
CA GLY A 160 -10.10 -15.69 -14.56
C GLY A 160 -9.39 -15.40 -15.89
N ASP A 161 -9.49 -14.19 -16.43
CA ASP A 161 -8.88 -13.83 -17.72
C ASP A 161 -7.36 -13.64 -17.55
N THR A 162 -6.57 -14.34 -18.34
CA THR A 162 -5.11 -14.31 -18.31
C THR A 162 -4.48 -13.35 -19.32
N ALA A 163 -5.30 -12.79 -20.23
CA ALA A 163 -4.87 -11.88 -21.29
C ALA A 163 -5.20 -10.40 -21.00
N HIS A 164 -6.24 -10.14 -20.20
CA HIS A 164 -6.74 -8.79 -19.95
C HIS A 164 -6.80 -8.48 -18.46
N LEU A 165 -6.73 -7.22 -18.14
CA LEU A 165 -6.79 -6.67 -16.79
C LEU A 165 -8.18 -6.08 -16.49
N GLY A 166 -8.44 -5.77 -15.22
CA GLY A 166 -9.68 -5.16 -14.75
C GLY A 166 -9.45 -3.85 -14.02
N SER A 167 -8.96 -2.83 -14.71
CA SER A 167 -8.57 -1.52 -14.13
C SER A 167 -7.54 -1.69 -13.01
N PRO A 168 -6.29 -2.00 -13.38
CA PRO A 168 -5.21 -2.26 -12.43
C PRO A 168 -4.85 -0.99 -11.64
N ALA A 169 -4.61 -1.16 -10.34
CA ALA A 169 -4.30 -0.04 -9.45
C ALA A 169 -2.80 0.25 -9.36
N ASN A 170 -1.97 -0.77 -9.21
CA ASN A 170 -0.54 -0.60 -8.93
C ASN A 170 0.27 -1.79 -9.45
N VAL A 171 1.58 -1.60 -9.56
CA VAL A 171 2.51 -2.63 -9.99
C VAL A 171 3.80 -2.59 -9.17
N THR A 172 4.50 -3.73 -9.10
CA THR A 172 5.90 -3.82 -8.64
C THR A 172 6.64 -4.85 -9.48
N VAL A 173 7.95 -4.69 -9.64
CA VAL A 173 8.80 -5.62 -10.42
C VAL A 173 9.83 -6.26 -9.51
N ASP A 174 9.94 -7.58 -9.59
CA ASP A 174 10.98 -8.32 -8.87
C ASP A 174 12.29 -8.31 -9.67
N PRO A 175 13.38 -7.72 -9.15
CA PRO A 175 14.66 -7.68 -9.83
C PRO A 175 15.32 -9.06 -9.99
N ALA A 176 14.95 -10.03 -9.14
CA ALA A 176 15.55 -11.36 -9.16
C ALA A 176 14.94 -12.28 -10.24
N THR A 177 13.63 -12.15 -10.51
CA THR A 177 12.91 -13.02 -11.45
C THR A 177 12.46 -12.29 -12.72
N ASN A 178 12.60 -10.96 -12.76
CA ASN A 178 12.08 -10.09 -13.81
C ASN A 178 10.56 -10.30 -14.04
N GLU A 179 9.82 -10.45 -12.95
CA GLU A 179 8.37 -10.58 -12.96
C GLU A 179 7.70 -9.27 -12.52
N VAL A 180 6.65 -8.87 -13.23
CA VAL A 180 5.79 -7.76 -12.82
C VAL A 180 4.55 -8.30 -12.13
N PHE A 181 4.35 -7.88 -10.89
CA PHE A 181 3.17 -8.16 -10.08
C PHE A 181 2.21 -6.99 -10.20
N VAL A 182 0.96 -7.26 -10.48
CA VAL A 182 -0.07 -6.25 -10.72
C VAL A 182 -1.19 -6.40 -9.70
N ALA A 183 -1.50 -5.35 -8.97
CA ALA A 183 -2.72 -5.24 -8.19
C ALA A 183 -3.88 -4.93 -9.15
N ASP A 184 -4.54 -5.98 -9.62
CA ASP A 184 -5.60 -5.89 -10.63
C ASP A 184 -6.96 -5.82 -9.92
N GLY A 185 -7.33 -4.61 -9.45
CA GLY A 185 -8.26 -4.48 -8.33
C GLY A 185 -9.50 -3.61 -8.50
N TYR A 186 -9.61 -2.65 -9.43
CA TYR A 186 -10.81 -1.81 -9.52
C TYR A 186 -12.03 -2.49 -10.17
N LYS A 187 -11.79 -3.55 -10.94
CA LYS A 187 -12.85 -4.42 -11.48
C LYS A 187 -12.61 -5.90 -11.19
N ASN A 188 -11.34 -6.29 -11.08
CA ASN A 188 -10.95 -7.64 -10.70
C ASN A 188 -10.54 -7.68 -9.22
N HIS A 189 -10.35 -8.89 -8.67
CA HIS A 189 -10.08 -9.12 -7.24
C HIS A 189 -8.84 -10.01 -7.07
N ARG A 190 -7.71 -9.58 -7.70
CA ARG A 190 -6.54 -10.46 -7.79
C ARG A 190 -5.21 -9.70 -7.82
N VAL A 191 -4.15 -10.43 -7.49
CA VAL A 191 -2.80 -10.14 -7.97
C VAL A 191 -2.55 -11.02 -9.19
N ILE A 192 -2.08 -10.42 -10.29
CA ILE A 192 -1.72 -11.16 -11.50
C ILE A 192 -0.27 -10.85 -11.87
N VAL A 193 0.43 -11.85 -12.39
CA VAL A 193 1.87 -11.80 -12.63
C VAL A 193 2.18 -12.07 -14.09
N PHE A 194 3.04 -11.24 -14.65
CA PHE A 194 3.52 -11.37 -16.01
C PHE A 194 5.06 -11.34 -16.04
N ASP A 195 5.63 -11.79 -17.12
CA ASP A 195 7.02 -11.55 -17.45
C ASP A 195 7.22 -10.07 -17.80
N ALA A 196 8.16 -9.39 -17.14
CA ALA A 196 8.36 -7.94 -17.29
C ALA A 196 9.03 -7.52 -18.61
N GLN A 197 9.56 -8.47 -19.38
CA GLN A 197 10.17 -8.21 -20.68
C GLN A 197 9.18 -8.45 -21.82
N THR A 198 8.42 -9.56 -21.74
CA THR A 198 7.58 -10.04 -22.85
C THR A 198 6.09 -9.76 -22.64
N GLY A 199 5.65 -9.51 -21.42
CA GLY A 199 4.23 -9.42 -21.06
C GLY A 199 3.52 -10.77 -21.00
N ALA A 200 4.23 -11.89 -21.07
CA ALA A 200 3.63 -13.22 -20.99
C ALA A 200 3.06 -13.49 -19.59
N TYR A 201 1.82 -13.98 -19.55
CA TYR A 201 1.18 -14.39 -18.30
C TYR A 201 1.95 -15.51 -17.60
N LYS A 202 2.02 -15.46 -16.27
CA LYS A 202 2.63 -16.49 -15.43
C LYS A 202 1.66 -17.13 -14.44
N ARG A 203 0.98 -16.35 -13.62
CA ARG A 203 0.06 -16.83 -12.59
C ARG A 203 -0.80 -15.69 -12.03
N HIS A 204 -1.81 -16.02 -11.26
CA HIS A 204 -2.59 -15.07 -10.47
C HIS A 204 -3.20 -15.76 -9.24
N TRP A 205 -3.62 -14.96 -8.27
CA TRP A 205 -4.33 -15.42 -7.08
C TRP A 205 -5.21 -14.33 -6.50
N GLY A 206 -6.22 -14.73 -5.75
CA GLY A 206 -7.08 -13.88 -4.95
C GLY A 206 -6.67 -13.85 -3.47
N ALA A 207 -7.60 -13.43 -2.62
CA ALA A 207 -7.36 -13.37 -1.18
C ALA A 207 -6.91 -14.72 -0.60
N ASN A 208 -6.03 -14.66 0.38
CA ASN A 208 -5.45 -15.82 1.07
C ASN A 208 -4.73 -16.82 0.14
N GLY A 209 -4.26 -16.36 -1.03
CA GLY A 209 -3.60 -17.20 -2.03
C GLY A 209 -4.52 -18.18 -2.73
N ARG A 210 -5.83 -17.99 -2.63
CA ARG A 210 -6.84 -18.85 -3.25
C ARG A 210 -7.23 -18.29 -4.62
N PRO A 211 -7.83 -19.11 -5.49
CA PRO A 211 -8.47 -18.60 -6.70
C PRO A 211 -9.48 -17.50 -6.35
N PRO A 212 -9.58 -16.42 -7.15
CA PRO A 212 -10.56 -15.37 -6.91
C PRO A 212 -11.99 -15.93 -6.82
N GLY A 213 -12.79 -15.41 -5.88
CA GLY A 213 -14.18 -15.83 -5.68
C GLY A 213 -14.38 -17.21 -5.05
N GLN A 214 -13.33 -17.85 -4.53
CA GLN A 214 -13.46 -19.15 -3.89
C GLN A 214 -14.32 -19.08 -2.61
N PRO A 215 -15.33 -19.94 -2.42
CA PRO A 215 -16.15 -19.98 -1.22
C PRO A 215 -15.35 -20.23 0.07
N GLY A 216 -15.82 -19.67 1.20
CA GLY A 216 -15.23 -19.89 2.53
C GLY A 216 -14.03 -19.00 2.85
N VAL A 217 -13.66 -18.10 1.94
CA VAL A 217 -12.61 -17.10 2.15
C VAL A 217 -13.24 -15.72 1.94
N LYS A 218 -12.98 -14.76 2.85
CA LYS A 218 -13.33 -13.36 2.61
C LYS A 218 -12.51 -12.88 1.41
N PRO A 219 -13.13 -12.63 0.24
CA PRO A 219 -12.40 -12.28 -0.97
C PRO A 219 -11.66 -10.95 -0.80
N PHE A 220 -10.75 -10.66 -1.72
CA PHE A 220 -10.37 -9.28 -1.92
C PHE A 220 -11.61 -8.46 -2.28
N ASP A 221 -11.69 -7.27 -1.73
CA ASP A 221 -12.73 -6.32 -2.11
C ASP A 221 -12.18 -5.33 -3.13
N ASN A 222 -13.05 -4.53 -3.70
CA ASN A 222 -12.68 -3.57 -4.72
C ASN A 222 -12.29 -2.22 -4.09
N PRO A 223 -11.04 -1.76 -4.29
CA PRO A 223 -9.99 -2.37 -5.10
C PRO A 223 -8.92 -3.15 -4.31
N VAL A 224 -8.28 -4.13 -4.97
CA VAL A 224 -6.91 -4.52 -4.64
C VAL A 224 -6.01 -3.39 -5.09
N HIS A 225 -5.51 -2.56 -4.15
CA HIS A 225 -5.07 -1.21 -4.47
C HIS A 225 -3.55 -1.05 -4.57
N CYS A 226 -2.78 -1.80 -3.81
CA CYS A 226 -1.32 -1.81 -3.89
C CYS A 226 -0.74 -3.21 -3.96
N VAL A 227 0.47 -3.31 -4.49
CA VAL A 227 1.36 -4.45 -4.36
C VAL A 227 2.79 -3.95 -4.18
N ARG A 228 3.48 -4.36 -3.11
CA ARG A 228 4.86 -3.95 -2.78
C ARG A 228 5.71 -5.17 -2.48
N LEU A 229 6.89 -5.21 -3.08
CA LEU A 229 7.87 -6.27 -2.85
C LEU A 229 8.88 -5.82 -1.79
N ALA A 230 8.99 -6.59 -0.71
CA ALA A 230 9.98 -6.38 0.32
C ALA A 230 11.36 -7.00 -0.06
N LYS A 231 12.43 -6.54 0.59
CA LYS A 231 13.81 -7.04 0.35
C LYS A 231 13.97 -8.53 0.65
N ASP A 232 13.14 -9.10 1.51
CA ASP A 232 13.12 -10.54 1.82
C ASP A 232 12.27 -11.37 0.85
N GLY A 233 11.72 -10.73 -0.18
CA GLY A 233 10.92 -11.38 -1.23
C GLY A 233 9.45 -11.59 -0.87
N LEU A 234 8.96 -11.04 0.23
CA LEU A 234 7.53 -11.05 0.55
C LEU A 234 6.80 -9.92 -0.18
N LEU A 235 5.59 -10.20 -0.62
CA LEU A 235 4.68 -9.24 -1.27
C LEU A 235 3.62 -8.77 -0.27
N TYR A 236 3.45 -7.47 -0.18
CA TYR A 236 2.43 -6.79 0.61
C TYR A 236 1.35 -6.27 -0.33
N VAL A 237 0.11 -6.71 -0.13
CA VAL A 237 -1.03 -6.44 -1.02
C VAL A 237 -2.11 -5.72 -0.24
N CYS A 238 -2.42 -4.48 -0.63
CA CYS A 238 -3.45 -3.68 0.01
C CYS A 238 -4.84 -4.10 -0.48
N ASP A 239 -5.63 -4.65 0.41
CA ASP A 239 -7.05 -4.93 0.22
C ASP A 239 -7.85 -3.78 0.87
N ARG A 240 -7.96 -2.68 0.11
CA ARG A 240 -8.28 -1.35 0.61
C ARG A 240 -9.56 -1.29 1.42
N THR A 241 -10.67 -1.70 0.82
CA THR A 241 -12.01 -1.60 1.43
C THR A 241 -12.19 -2.59 2.58
N ASN A 242 -11.40 -3.66 2.60
CA ASN A 242 -11.36 -4.62 3.69
C ASN A 242 -10.47 -4.18 4.88
N ASN A 243 -9.82 -3.01 4.81
CA ASN A 243 -8.95 -2.46 5.86
C ASN A 243 -7.81 -3.40 6.24
N ARG A 244 -7.19 -4.04 5.25
CA ARG A 244 -6.13 -5.03 5.51
C ARG A 244 -5.05 -5.03 4.45
N ILE A 245 -3.88 -5.47 4.85
CA ILE A 245 -2.76 -5.78 3.97
C ILE A 245 -2.48 -7.27 4.10
N GLN A 246 -2.59 -8.01 3.00
CA GLN A 246 -2.24 -9.42 2.98
C GLN A 246 -0.82 -9.62 2.49
N VAL A 247 -0.08 -10.53 3.13
CA VAL A 247 1.32 -10.81 2.83
C VAL A 247 1.42 -12.18 2.18
N PHE A 248 2.16 -12.24 1.07
CA PHE A 248 2.32 -13.44 0.26
C PHE A 248 3.80 -13.72 -0.04
N LYS A 249 4.11 -14.97 -0.35
CA LYS A 249 5.30 -15.31 -1.13
C LYS A 249 5.06 -14.97 -2.61
N LYS A 250 6.12 -14.90 -3.41
CA LYS A 250 6.04 -14.58 -4.83
C LYS A 250 5.24 -15.58 -5.67
N ASP A 251 5.06 -16.79 -5.18
CA ASP A 251 4.25 -17.84 -5.81
C ASP A 251 2.74 -17.72 -5.50
N GLY A 252 2.35 -16.75 -4.67
CA GLY A 252 0.97 -16.55 -4.22
C GLY A 252 0.63 -17.26 -2.90
N THR A 253 1.57 -17.98 -2.30
CA THR A 253 1.34 -18.61 -0.98
C THR A 253 1.08 -17.54 0.08
N PHE A 254 -0.08 -17.59 0.72
CA PHE A 254 -0.45 -16.68 1.80
C PHE A 254 0.43 -16.89 3.04
N VAL A 255 0.88 -15.81 3.65
CA VAL A 255 1.73 -15.82 4.84
C VAL A 255 0.97 -15.30 6.05
N LYS A 256 0.41 -14.10 5.98
CA LYS A 256 -0.32 -13.45 7.07
C LYS A 256 -1.17 -12.30 6.58
N GLU A 257 -1.98 -11.77 7.49
CA GLU A 257 -2.79 -10.58 7.29
C GLU A 257 -2.48 -9.54 8.37
N LEU A 258 -2.40 -8.28 7.98
CA LEU A 258 -2.25 -7.13 8.87
C LEU A 258 -3.51 -6.27 8.72
N VAL A 259 -4.23 -6.08 9.82
CA VAL A 259 -5.45 -5.25 9.81
C VAL A 259 -5.07 -3.82 10.18
N VAL A 260 -5.51 -2.85 9.37
CA VAL A 260 -5.23 -1.42 9.58
C VAL A 260 -6.55 -0.71 9.83
N ALA A 261 -6.67 0.00 10.96
CA ALA A 261 -7.84 0.81 11.30
C ALA A 261 -9.19 0.12 10.98
N ALA A 262 -9.42 -1.05 11.55
CA ALA A 262 -10.52 -1.99 11.23
C ALA A 262 -11.93 -1.36 11.21
N ALA A 263 -12.14 -0.23 11.91
CA ALA A 263 -13.41 0.47 11.98
C ALA A 263 -13.65 1.45 10.82
N THR A 264 -12.66 1.64 9.93
CA THR A 264 -12.79 2.55 8.79
C THR A 264 -13.87 2.05 7.84
N ARG A 265 -14.73 2.98 7.42
CA ARG A 265 -15.82 2.74 6.46
C ARG A 265 -15.51 3.43 5.13
N GLY A 266 -16.45 3.43 4.22
CA GLY A 266 -16.30 4.12 2.92
C GLY A 266 -15.22 3.49 2.05
N GLY A 267 -14.20 4.24 1.72
CA GLY A 267 -13.09 3.80 0.86
C GLY A 267 -12.12 2.82 1.51
N GLY A 268 -12.24 2.55 2.82
CA GLY A 268 -11.31 1.72 3.57
C GLY A 268 -9.99 2.42 3.90
N SER A 269 -9.11 1.77 4.67
CA SER A 269 -7.88 2.37 5.20
C SER A 269 -6.61 2.00 4.43
N ALA A 270 -6.51 0.82 3.86
CA ALA A 270 -5.28 0.32 3.24
C ALA A 270 -5.16 0.75 1.76
N TRP A 271 -4.89 2.05 1.52
CA TRP A 271 -4.82 2.58 0.16
C TRP A 271 -3.48 2.29 -0.51
N ASP A 272 -2.38 2.56 0.12
CA ASP A 272 -1.05 2.19 -0.39
C ASP A 272 -0.12 1.90 0.78
N ALA A 273 0.90 1.09 0.55
CA ALA A 273 1.87 0.77 1.57
C ALA A 273 3.28 0.78 1.00
N ASP A 274 4.26 1.15 1.82
CA ASP A 274 5.67 0.95 1.52
C ASP A 274 6.44 0.61 2.80
N LEU A 275 7.64 0.11 2.63
CA LEU A 275 8.47 -0.41 3.70
C LEU A 275 9.59 0.55 4.05
N SER A 276 9.96 0.60 5.32
CA SER A 276 11.10 1.39 5.75
C SER A 276 12.38 0.96 5.07
N HIS A 277 13.30 1.92 4.92
CA HIS A 277 14.55 1.68 4.21
C HIS A 277 15.58 0.89 5.02
N ASP A 278 15.47 0.86 6.35
CA ASP A 278 16.37 0.14 7.23
C ASP A 278 16.51 -1.34 6.85
N THR A 279 17.56 -1.96 7.31
CA THR A 279 17.70 -3.41 7.30
C THR A 279 17.36 -3.90 8.70
N PRO A 280 16.25 -4.59 8.92
CA PRO A 280 15.50 -5.52 8.07
C PRO A 280 14.17 -5.00 7.49
N GLN A 281 13.95 -3.71 7.27
CA GLN A 281 12.66 -3.13 6.91
C GLN A 281 11.64 -3.36 8.05
N ALA A 282 11.97 -2.86 9.24
CA ALA A 282 11.20 -3.14 10.45
C ALA A 282 9.80 -2.50 10.45
N TRP A 283 9.58 -1.49 9.64
CA TRP A 283 8.38 -0.68 9.61
C TRP A 283 7.66 -0.78 8.28
N LEU A 284 6.33 -0.73 8.36
CA LEU A 284 5.42 -0.61 7.23
C LEU A 284 4.65 0.71 7.38
N TYR A 285 4.66 1.50 6.33
CA TYR A 285 3.85 2.73 6.23
C TYR A 285 2.63 2.43 5.40
N ASP A 286 1.45 2.82 5.88
CA ASP A 286 0.19 2.66 5.17
C ASP A 286 -0.48 4.02 4.98
N ALA A 287 -0.77 4.36 3.73
CA ALA A 287 -1.54 5.54 3.39
C ALA A 287 -3.02 5.27 3.60
N ASP A 288 -3.63 6.01 4.51
CA ASP A 288 -5.06 5.92 4.79
C ASP A 288 -5.79 7.14 4.22
N GLY A 289 -6.25 7.02 2.99
CA GLY A 289 -6.89 8.12 2.26
C GLY A 289 -8.30 8.43 2.71
N GLU A 290 -8.95 7.55 3.47
CA GLU A 290 -10.26 7.81 4.06
C GLU A 290 -10.14 8.65 5.34
N ASN A 291 -9.09 8.42 6.14
CA ASN A 291 -8.86 9.09 7.41
C ASN A 291 -7.79 10.19 7.32
N ASP A 292 -7.21 10.45 6.15
CA ASP A 292 -6.25 11.53 5.86
C ASP A 292 -4.98 11.48 6.74
N HIS A 293 -4.33 10.30 6.81
CA HIS A 293 -3.02 10.17 7.46
C HIS A 293 -2.23 8.95 7.00
N VAL A 294 -0.99 8.85 7.45
CA VAL A 294 -0.15 7.68 7.27
C VAL A 294 -0.01 6.97 8.60
N TRP A 295 -0.35 5.69 8.62
CA TRP A 295 -0.04 4.81 9.74
C TRP A 295 1.40 4.32 9.66
N THR A 296 2.08 4.25 10.80
CA THR A 296 3.32 3.48 10.96
C THR A 296 3.01 2.22 11.74
N LEU A 297 3.29 1.08 11.14
CA LEU A 297 3.06 -0.24 11.73
C LEU A 297 4.38 -0.98 11.89
N THR A 298 4.46 -1.83 12.90
CA THR A 298 5.49 -2.86 12.94
C THR A 298 5.26 -3.84 11.79
N ARG A 299 6.28 -4.13 11.00
CA ARG A 299 6.17 -5.06 9.88
C ARG A 299 5.87 -6.48 10.31
N HIS A 300 6.33 -6.87 11.51
CA HIS A 300 6.21 -8.23 12.01
C HIS A 300 4.77 -8.63 12.29
N ASP A 301 4.01 -7.81 13.01
CA ASP A 301 2.68 -8.15 13.53
C ASP A 301 1.59 -7.11 13.21
N GLY A 302 1.96 -5.99 12.54
CA GLY A 302 1.00 -4.95 12.15
C GLY A 302 0.55 -4.05 13.29
N GLN A 303 1.27 -4.04 14.42
CA GLN A 303 0.94 -3.13 15.51
C GLN A 303 1.14 -1.68 15.06
N VAL A 304 0.11 -0.86 15.20
CA VAL A 304 0.19 0.59 14.95
C VAL A 304 1.04 1.24 16.04
N VAL A 305 2.12 1.89 15.65
CA VAL A 305 3.08 2.56 16.55
C VAL A 305 3.16 4.06 16.33
N GLY A 306 2.63 4.56 15.22
CA GLY A 306 2.65 5.97 14.89
C GLY A 306 1.58 6.38 13.90
N LYS A 307 1.34 7.68 13.85
CA LYS A 307 0.46 8.33 12.90
C LYS A 307 1.10 9.64 12.44
N LEU A 308 1.08 9.89 11.14
CA LEU A 308 1.60 11.11 10.52
C LEU A 308 0.47 11.82 9.78
N GLY A 309 0.30 13.11 10.04
CA GLY A 309 -0.69 13.96 9.38
C GLY A 309 -2.10 13.87 9.97
N GLN A 310 -2.98 14.65 9.39
CA GLN A 310 -4.41 14.77 9.71
C GLN A 310 -5.13 15.40 8.53
N SER A 311 -6.48 15.43 8.56
CA SER A 311 -7.26 16.15 7.54
C SER A 311 -6.96 17.64 7.51
N GLY A 312 -6.67 18.17 6.31
CA GLY A 312 -6.41 19.59 6.11
C GLY A 312 -5.66 19.89 4.82
N ARG A 313 -5.19 21.15 4.66
CA ARG A 313 -4.48 21.63 3.48
C ARG A 313 -3.12 22.28 3.80
N ALA A 314 -2.78 22.47 5.06
CA ALA A 314 -1.46 22.94 5.45
C ALA A 314 -0.38 21.90 5.11
N PRO A 315 0.89 22.28 5.03
CA PRO A 315 1.97 21.31 4.93
C PRO A 315 1.91 20.30 6.09
N GLY A 316 1.98 19.00 5.76
CA GLY A 316 1.85 17.92 6.73
C GLY A 316 0.42 17.46 7.01
N GLU A 317 -0.60 18.15 6.50
CA GLU A 317 -1.99 17.69 6.51
C GLU A 317 -2.33 17.01 5.17
N PHE A 318 -3.45 16.30 5.08
CA PHE A 318 -3.86 15.56 3.89
C PHE A 318 -5.31 15.81 3.48
N ARG A 319 -5.58 15.63 2.20
CA ARG A 319 -6.91 15.53 1.60
C ARG A 319 -6.91 14.40 0.57
N ALA A 320 -7.39 13.24 1.02
CA ALA A 320 -7.36 12.00 0.24
C ALA A 320 -5.93 11.62 -0.18
N ILE A 321 -5.04 11.40 0.80
CA ILE A 321 -3.73 10.78 0.56
C ILE A 321 -3.94 9.48 -0.20
N HIS A 322 -3.11 9.25 -1.23
CA HIS A 322 -3.42 8.17 -2.17
C HIS A 322 -2.29 7.15 -2.30
N ASN A 323 -1.08 7.62 -2.53
CA ASN A 323 0.11 6.76 -2.62
C ASN A 323 1.25 7.33 -1.78
N LEU A 324 2.19 6.45 -1.44
CA LEU A 324 3.42 6.81 -0.75
C LEU A 324 4.62 6.01 -1.27
N ALA A 325 5.82 6.58 -1.09
CA ALA A 325 7.08 5.93 -1.43
C ALA A 325 8.19 6.39 -0.47
N VAL A 326 9.18 5.52 -0.25
CA VAL A 326 10.32 5.75 0.63
C VAL A 326 11.62 5.81 -0.17
N ASP A 327 12.47 6.82 0.08
CA ASP A 327 13.79 6.92 -0.56
C ASP A 327 14.89 6.17 0.22
N SER A 328 16.11 6.17 -0.32
CA SER A 328 17.26 5.50 0.28
C SER A 328 17.69 6.08 1.64
N LYS A 329 17.28 7.29 1.97
CA LYS A 329 17.56 7.99 3.22
C LYS A 329 16.43 7.84 4.24
N GLY A 330 15.34 7.13 3.86
CA GLY A 330 14.15 6.93 4.68
C GLY A 330 13.15 8.08 4.63
N ASN A 331 13.33 9.09 3.77
CA ASN A 331 12.31 10.11 3.59
C ASN A 331 11.05 9.52 2.95
N LEU A 332 9.90 10.02 3.36
CA LEU A 332 8.60 9.58 2.86
C LEU A 332 8.04 10.63 1.90
N TYR A 333 7.58 10.18 0.74
CA TYR A 333 6.88 11.01 -0.24
C TYR A 333 5.44 10.53 -0.36
N THR A 334 4.51 11.47 -0.46
CA THR A 334 3.07 11.19 -0.53
C THR A 334 2.43 11.94 -1.68
N THR A 335 1.36 11.38 -2.21
CA THR A 335 0.52 12.02 -3.23
C THR A 335 -0.93 12.03 -2.83
N GLU A 336 -1.67 13.04 -3.30
CA GLU A 336 -3.07 13.26 -2.95
C GLU A 336 -3.95 13.39 -4.20
N VAL A 337 -5.08 12.70 -4.16
CA VAL A 337 -6.15 12.80 -5.17
C VAL A 337 -7.28 13.70 -4.67
N GLY A 338 -8.45 13.63 -5.31
CA GLY A 338 -9.61 14.40 -4.91
C GLY A 338 -9.32 15.91 -4.89
N GLN A 339 -9.45 16.51 -3.74
CA GLN A 339 -9.20 17.96 -3.54
C GLN A 339 -7.76 18.28 -3.10
N GLY A 340 -6.95 17.28 -2.76
CA GLY A 340 -5.56 17.45 -2.35
C GLY A 340 -4.70 18.00 -3.48
N LYS A 341 -4.64 17.29 -4.59
CA LYS A 341 -3.95 17.70 -5.84
C LYS A 341 -2.50 18.14 -5.61
N ARG A 342 -1.74 17.39 -4.85
CA ARG A 342 -0.34 17.71 -4.53
C ARG A 342 0.48 16.46 -4.23
N ALA A 343 1.79 16.68 -4.17
CA ALA A 343 2.75 15.76 -3.57
C ALA A 343 3.44 16.46 -2.41
N GLN A 344 3.84 15.70 -1.38
CA GLN A 344 4.55 16.21 -0.21
C GLN A 344 5.74 15.31 0.12
N LYS A 345 6.78 15.91 0.73
CA LYS A 345 7.93 15.21 1.30
C LYS A 345 7.92 15.33 2.81
N PHE A 346 8.23 14.22 3.48
CA PHE A 346 8.45 14.15 4.91
C PHE A 346 9.87 13.66 5.16
N THR A 347 10.72 14.54 5.67
CA THR A 347 12.11 14.21 5.97
C THR A 347 12.20 13.31 7.18
N PHE A 348 12.88 12.19 7.04
CA PHE A 348 13.18 11.28 8.13
C PHE A 348 14.10 11.95 9.17
N LYS A 349 13.73 11.88 10.45
CA LYS A 349 14.45 12.50 11.58
C LYS A 349 15.04 11.48 12.55
N GLY A 350 15.22 10.25 12.09
CA GLY A 350 15.72 9.17 12.92
C GLY A 350 14.61 8.45 13.68
N PHE A 351 15.03 7.55 14.54
CA PHE A 351 14.18 6.75 15.41
C PHE A 351 14.06 7.40 16.80
N GLY A 352 12.99 7.17 17.51
CA GLY A 352 12.82 7.65 18.88
C GLY A 352 11.38 7.55 19.39
N ALA A 353 11.19 7.71 20.69
CA ALA A 353 9.87 7.79 21.29
C ALA A 353 9.10 8.96 20.64
N GLY A 354 7.97 8.66 20.03
CA GLY A 354 7.13 9.68 19.41
C GLY A 354 6.67 10.68 20.46
N GLY A 355 6.77 11.98 20.11
CA GLY A 355 6.19 13.06 20.90
C GLY A 355 4.65 13.03 20.83
#